data_09c3e2852159ab66b56e6f7049755fce
#
_entry.id   09c3e2852159ab66b56e6f7049755fce
#
_cell.length_a   1.000
_cell.length_b   1.000
_cell.length_c   1.000
_cell.angle_alpha   90.00
_cell.angle_beta   90.00
_cell.angle_gamma   90.00
#
_symmetry.space_group_name_H-M   'P 1'
#
loop_
_entity.id
_entity.type
_entity.pdbx_description
1 polymer ?
#
loop_
_entity_poly.entity_id
_entity_poly.type
_entity_poly.pdbx_seq_one_letter_code
_entity_poly.pdbx_strand_id
1 'polypeptide(L)'
;MRVEIIDNIANIPEFEPQNVFQTKEFMHLFEQEKDANVVFFAVYGDCGLTMLQPVVIQRFVKWLPWRFGAYAVAWREPWRAENIADEEAIEAFNLMHKEIVKYCRKRALYIEYRHFSEKNIYAFTFKLQLPWWNIYREFGSGEDVADKMKRDKKRQLKQSFEAGVEVVLHPTDEQIVEWYALLRRLYRRIHRPLPSLQLFLRLNQSSIGKIILITYQGRVISGSAMFHSSHLTPHSSFFYDWYRASIAEDIEGVYPSVVSTWSALQYASDNGGGLFDFMGAGPQNKPYGVRDFKLKFGGTLTNEYRYRKYLL
;
A
#
# COMPACT_ATOMS: atom_id res chain seq x y z
N MET A 1 18.34 22.02 13.76
CA MET A 1 17.14 21.12 13.61
C MET A 1 16.89 20.30 14.86
N ARG A 2 15.64 19.99 15.21
CA ARG A 2 15.22 19.07 16.29
C ARG A 2 14.25 18.03 15.76
N VAL A 3 14.24 16.82 16.35
CA VAL A 3 13.26 15.78 16.05
C VAL A 3 12.27 15.69 17.20
N GLU A 4 11.00 15.62 16.86
CA GLU A 4 9.89 15.34 17.76
C GLU A 4 9.27 13.99 17.42
N ILE A 5 8.98 13.18 18.44
CA ILE A 5 8.33 11.88 18.32
C ILE A 5 6.89 12.06 18.77
N ILE A 6 5.93 11.83 17.90
CA ILE A 6 4.52 12.06 18.13
C ILE A 6 3.79 10.70 18.07
N ASP A 7 3.35 10.21 19.21
CA ASP A 7 2.65 8.93 19.37
C ASP A 7 1.13 9.07 19.50
N ASN A 8 0.64 10.30 19.55
CA ASN A 8 -0.78 10.62 19.51
C ASN A 8 -1.12 11.36 18.21
N ILE A 9 -1.97 10.76 17.38
CA ILE A 9 -2.40 11.33 16.09
C ILE A 9 -3.01 12.72 16.21
N ALA A 10 -3.66 13.02 17.35
CA ALA A 10 -4.24 14.36 17.59
C ALA A 10 -3.19 15.48 17.67
N ASN A 11 -1.95 15.15 18.01
CA ASN A 11 -0.85 16.10 18.17
C ASN A 11 -0.01 16.30 16.91
N ILE A 12 -0.38 15.65 15.78
CA ILE A 12 0.31 15.82 14.51
C ILE A 12 0.14 17.27 14.04
N PRO A 13 1.25 17.97 13.68
CA PRO A 13 1.17 19.31 13.15
C PRO A 13 0.31 19.35 11.88
N GLU A 14 -0.19 20.51 11.55
CA GLU A 14 -0.86 20.74 10.26
C GLU A 14 0.18 20.71 9.14
N PHE A 15 -0.12 19.95 8.10
CA PHE A 15 0.65 19.86 6.87
C PHE A 15 -0.25 19.32 5.76
N GLU A 16 0.12 19.53 4.52
CA GLU A 16 -0.58 18.99 3.35
C GLU A 16 0.06 17.65 2.94
N PRO A 17 -0.59 16.50 3.14
CA PRO A 17 -0.03 15.20 2.79
C PRO A 17 0.24 15.06 1.29
N GLN A 18 1.38 14.53 0.90
CA GLN A 18 1.76 14.28 -0.49
C GLN A 18 1.30 12.90 -1.00
N ASN A 19 0.88 12.02 -0.11
CA ASN A 19 0.33 10.70 -0.42
C ASN A 19 -0.54 10.17 0.73
N VAL A 20 -1.34 9.15 0.44
CA VAL A 20 -2.29 8.57 1.41
C VAL A 20 -1.62 8.04 2.69
N PHE A 21 -0.38 7.56 2.58
CA PHE A 21 0.35 6.98 3.73
C PHE A 21 0.80 8.02 4.76
N GLN A 22 0.68 9.29 4.45
CA GLN A 22 0.98 10.41 5.35
C GLN A 22 -0.26 10.97 6.04
N THR A 23 -1.47 10.53 5.65
CA THR A 23 -2.73 11.05 6.19
C THR A 23 -3.04 10.53 7.59
N LYS A 24 -3.76 11.34 8.37
CA LYS A 24 -4.30 10.93 9.67
C LYS A 24 -5.27 9.75 9.52
N GLU A 25 -6.08 9.75 8.48
CA GLU A 25 -7.05 8.71 8.15
C GLU A 25 -6.37 7.34 7.96
N PHE A 26 -5.25 7.30 7.22
CA PHE A 26 -4.48 6.07 7.06
C PHE A 26 -3.95 5.57 8.41
N MET A 27 -3.45 6.46 9.25
CA MET A 27 -2.88 6.09 10.54
C MET A 27 -3.96 5.63 11.53
N HIS A 28 -5.15 6.23 11.51
CA HIS A 28 -6.29 5.79 12.33
C HIS A 28 -6.72 4.34 12.05
N LEU A 29 -6.50 3.82 10.83
CA LEU A 29 -6.76 2.41 10.52
C LEU A 29 -5.90 1.48 11.37
N PHE A 30 -4.65 1.88 11.66
CA PHE A 30 -3.71 1.08 12.45
C PHE A 30 -3.74 1.37 13.95
N GLU A 31 -4.14 2.58 14.37
CA GLU A 31 -4.18 2.96 15.78
C GLU A 31 -5.08 2.03 16.61
N GLN A 32 -6.17 1.54 16.02
CA GLN A 32 -7.10 0.62 16.66
C GLN A 32 -6.68 -0.87 16.54
N GLU A 33 -5.53 -1.16 15.93
CA GLU A 33 -5.02 -2.53 15.82
C GLU A 33 -4.23 -2.93 17.06
N LYS A 34 -4.65 -4.00 17.74
CA LYS A 34 -3.96 -4.54 18.96
C LYS A 34 -2.49 -4.91 18.71
N ASP A 35 -2.17 -5.27 17.47
CA ASP A 35 -0.85 -5.74 17.05
C ASP A 35 -0.12 -4.70 16.18
N ALA A 36 -0.53 -3.45 16.25
CA ALA A 36 0.17 -2.34 15.61
C ALA A 36 0.35 -1.15 16.57
N ASN A 37 1.35 -0.34 16.30
CA ASN A 37 1.61 0.93 16.93
C ASN A 37 2.00 1.94 15.85
N VAL A 38 1.44 3.12 15.90
CA VAL A 38 1.67 4.21 14.97
C VAL A 38 2.46 5.31 15.66
N VAL A 39 3.47 5.83 14.99
CA VAL A 39 4.28 6.93 15.49
C VAL A 39 4.71 7.83 14.35
N PHE A 40 4.72 9.14 14.58
CA PHE A 40 5.22 10.11 13.62
C PHE A 40 6.54 10.68 14.12
N PHE A 41 7.45 10.88 13.19
CA PHE A 41 8.71 11.56 13.41
C PHE A 41 8.68 12.86 12.63
N ALA A 42 8.69 13.98 13.34
CA ALA A 42 8.67 15.32 12.79
C ALA A 42 10.03 15.99 13.00
N VAL A 43 10.59 16.57 11.96
CA VAL A 43 11.79 17.39 12.05
C VAL A 43 11.41 18.85 11.90
N TYR A 44 11.88 19.66 12.81
CA TYR A 44 11.70 21.11 12.80
C TYR A 44 13.06 21.79 12.58
N GLY A 45 13.11 22.65 11.56
CA GLY A 45 14.18 23.59 11.31
C GLY A 45 13.82 25.00 11.81
N ASP A 46 14.56 25.99 11.36
CA ASP A 46 14.38 27.38 11.79
C ASP A 46 13.04 27.99 11.30
N CYS A 47 12.53 27.50 10.16
CA CYS A 47 11.26 27.95 9.56
C CYS A 47 10.05 27.10 9.94
N GLY A 48 10.16 26.17 10.89
CA GLY A 48 9.07 25.31 11.32
C GLY A 48 9.22 23.85 10.89
N LEU A 49 8.09 23.17 10.60
CA LEU A 49 8.09 21.77 10.18
C LEU A 49 8.80 21.61 8.83
N THR A 50 9.90 20.86 8.85
CA THR A 50 10.78 20.62 7.69
C THR A 50 10.49 19.27 7.04
N MET A 51 10.27 18.24 7.86
CA MET A 51 10.06 16.86 7.38
C MET A 51 9.18 16.07 8.35
N LEU A 52 8.40 15.12 7.80
CA LEU A 52 7.55 14.25 8.61
C LEU A 52 7.47 12.85 8.01
N GLN A 53 7.66 11.81 8.84
CA GLN A 53 7.55 10.42 8.45
C GLN A 53 6.68 9.64 9.43
N PRO A 54 5.53 9.12 8.98
CA PRO A 54 4.80 8.11 9.72
C PRO A 54 5.51 6.76 9.68
N VAL A 55 5.50 6.07 10.81
CA VAL A 55 6.02 4.70 10.95
C VAL A 55 4.98 3.84 11.65
N VAL A 56 4.65 2.71 11.05
CA VAL A 56 3.80 1.69 11.67
C VAL A 56 4.68 0.54 12.15
N ILE A 57 4.60 0.21 13.43
CA ILE A 57 5.25 -0.95 14.02
C ILE A 57 4.20 -2.04 14.14
N GLN A 58 4.42 -3.17 13.47
CA GLN A 58 3.43 -4.24 13.35
C GLN A 58 3.98 -5.57 13.82
N ARG A 59 3.25 -6.27 14.70
CA ARG A 59 3.60 -7.62 15.15
C ARG A 59 3.26 -8.64 14.07
N PHE A 60 4.20 -9.54 13.79
CA PHE A 60 4.03 -10.69 12.91
C PHE A 60 4.13 -12.02 13.65
N VAL A 61 4.73 -12.04 14.86
CA VAL A 61 4.77 -13.19 15.75
C VAL A 61 4.22 -12.78 17.12
N LYS A 62 2.97 -13.15 17.41
CA LYS A 62 2.22 -12.63 18.57
C LYS A 62 2.72 -13.12 19.93
N TRP A 63 3.35 -14.29 20.00
CA TRP A 63 3.88 -14.87 21.25
C TRP A 63 5.29 -14.39 21.61
N LEU A 64 5.99 -13.73 20.67
CA LEU A 64 7.29 -13.10 20.95
C LEU A 64 7.13 -11.69 21.49
N PRO A 65 8.08 -11.19 22.33
CA PRO A 65 8.17 -9.77 22.62
C PRO A 65 8.28 -8.94 21.36
N TRP A 66 7.76 -7.70 21.38
CA TRP A 66 7.74 -6.80 20.23
C TRP A 66 9.09 -6.70 19.52
N ARG A 67 10.17 -6.55 20.28
CA ARG A 67 11.54 -6.45 19.74
C ARG A 67 11.90 -7.57 18.76
N PHE A 68 11.38 -8.78 18.95
CA PHE A 68 11.69 -9.95 18.15
C PHE A 68 10.55 -10.40 17.25
N GLY A 69 9.34 -10.00 17.58
CA GLY A 69 8.10 -10.42 16.89
C GLY A 69 7.42 -9.32 16.10
N ALA A 70 8.03 -8.13 15.96
CA ALA A 70 7.48 -7.03 15.19
C ALA A 70 8.49 -6.47 14.17
N TYR A 71 7.97 -5.74 13.19
CA TYR A 71 8.76 -4.93 12.28
C TYR A 71 8.17 -3.52 12.18
N ALA A 72 9.02 -2.56 11.89
CA ALA A 72 8.60 -1.20 11.59
C ALA A 72 8.59 -0.99 10.08
N VAL A 73 7.62 -0.24 9.59
CA VAL A 73 7.51 0.11 8.18
C VAL A 73 7.15 1.57 7.99
N ALA A 74 7.85 2.21 7.06
CA ALA A 74 7.54 3.51 6.51
C ALA A 74 7.28 3.35 5.01
N TRP A 75 6.16 3.88 4.52
CA TRP A 75 5.80 3.83 3.10
C TRP A 75 6.11 5.15 2.43
N ARG A 76 6.78 5.09 1.29
CA ARG A 76 7.22 6.20 0.45
C ARG A 76 8.18 7.15 1.18
N GLU A 77 8.71 8.10 0.43
CA GLU A 77 9.54 9.18 0.96
C GLU A 77 8.77 9.97 2.03
N PRO A 78 9.49 10.54 3.01
CA PRO A 78 8.86 11.41 3.98
C PRO A 78 8.22 12.63 3.30
N TRP A 79 7.19 13.17 3.92
CA TRP A 79 6.76 14.53 3.59
C TRP A 79 7.92 15.49 3.88
N ARG A 80 8.13 16.44 2.97
CA ARG A 80 9.08 17.52 3.16
C ARG A 80 8.44 18.85 2.76
N ALA A 81 8.84 19.92 3.44
CA ALA A 81 8.42 21.26 3.08
C ALA A 81 8.96 21.62 1.67
N GLU A 82 8.15 22.35 0.87
CA GLU A 82 8.46 22.61 -0.54
C GLU A 82 9.73 23.44 -0.74
N ASN A 83 10.03 24.34 0.18
CA ASN A 83 11.07 25.35 0.03
C ASN A 83 12.39 25.01 0.73
N ILE A 84 12.67 23.73 1.02
CA ILE A 84 13.93 23.32 1.59
C ILE A 84 14.90 22.79 0.52
N ALA A 85 16.17 23.15 0.63
CA ALA A 85 17.22 22.63 -0.24
C ALA A 85 17.41 21.12 -0.05
N ASP A 86 17.92 20.41 -1.07
CA ASP A 86 18.15 18.97 -1.00
C ASP A 86 19.16 18.59 0.09
N GLU A 87 20.19 19.40 0.31
CA GLU A 87 21.17 19.21 1.37
C GLU A 87 20.51 19.27 2.75
N GLU A 88 19.64 20.24 2.98
CA GLU A 88 18.89 20.38 4.23
C GLU A 88 17.92 19.20 4.42
N ALA A 89 17.24 18.77 3.36
CA ALA A 89 16.36 17.62 3.40
C ALA A 89 17.12 16.32 3.73
N ILE A 90 18.33 16.13 3.20
CA ILE A 90 19.19 14.99 3.51
C ILE A 90 19.62 15.03 4.98
N GLU A 91 20.01 16.18 5.50
CA GLU A 91 20.36 16.34 6.91
C GLU A 91 19.17 16.04 7.83
N ALA A 92 17.99 16.61 7.54
CA ALA A 92 16.74 16.36 8.25
C ALA A 92 16.39 14.86 8.26
N PHE A 93 16.51 14.19 7.11
CA PHE A 93 16.25 12.76 7.00
C PHE A 93 17.23 11.92 7.82
N ASN A 94 18.53 12.24 7.78
CA ASN A 94 19.55 11.54 8.56
C ASN A 94 19.30 11.67 10.07
N LEU A 95 18.93 12.85 10.52
CA LEU A 95 18.59 13.13 11.92
C LEU A 95 17.33 12.33 12.32
N MET A 96 16.28 12.40 11.53
CA MET A 96 15.02 11.67 11.71
C MET A 96 15.25 10.15 11.71
N HIS A 97 16.00 9.63 10.73
CA HIS A 97 16.31 8.20 10.64
C HIS A 97 17.02 7.69 11.88
N LYS A 98 17.95 8.46 12.44
CA LYS A 98 18.66 8.12 13.68
C LYS A 98 17.67 7.95 14.84
N GLU A 99 16.72 8.88 15.00
CA GLU A 99 15.70 8.79 16.05
C GLU A 99 14.69 7.66 15.81
N ILE A 100 14.28 7.41 14.55
CA ILE A 100 13.46 6.26 14.17
C ILE A 100 14.15 4.95 14.58
N VAL A 101 15.43 4.79 14.26
CA VAL A 101 16.21 3.60 14.61
C VAL A 101 16.29 3.42 16.13
N LYS A 102 16.57 4.49 16.87
CA LYS A 102 16.65 4.50 18.33
C LYS A 102 15.31 4.11 18.96
N TYR A 103 14.20 4.67 18.49
CA TYR A 103 12.85 4.36 18.97
C TYR A 103 12.46 2.91 18.67
N CYS A 104 12.71 2.45 17.45
CA CYS A 104 12.33 1.12 17.00
C CYS A 104 13.18 -0.02 17.59
N ARG A 105 14.43 0.26 18.03
CA ARG A 105 15.37 -0.76 18.55
C ARG A 105 14.80 -1.64 19.67
N LYS A 106 13.93 -1.08 20.51
CA LYS A 106 13.25 -1.81 21.60
C LYS A 106 11.88 -2.39 21.20
N ARG A 107 11.39 -2.10 19.99
CA ARG A 107 10.02 -2.33 19.57
C ARG A 107 9.89 -3.17 18.29
N ALA A 108 10.97 -3.36 17.55
CA ALA A 108 10.94 -4.09 16.28
C ALA A 108 12.28 -4.81 16.02
N LEU A 109 12.24 -5.89 15.25
CA LEU A 109 13.40 -6.63 14.80
C LEU A 109 14.15 -5.87 13.69
N TYR A 110 13.41 -5.21 12.81
CA TYR A 110 13.96 -4.39 11.74
C TYR A 110 12.99 -3.25 11.38
N ILE A 111 13.52 -2.23 10.73
CA ILE A 111 12.73 -1.23 10.01
C ILE A 111 12.92 -1.39 8.51
N GLU A 112 11.84 -1.24 7.75
CA GLU A 112 11.83 -1.25 6.30
C GLU A 112 11.13 -0.01 5.76
N TYR A 113 11.84 0.71 4.90
CA TYR A 113 11.28 1.78 4.07
C TYR A 113 10.89 1.17 2.73
N ARG A 114 9.67 1.43 2.29
CA ARG A 114 9.08 0.83 1.08
C ARG A 114 8.68 1.87 0.07
N HIS A 115 8.77 1.52 -1.21
CA HIS A 115 8.30 2.35 -2.31
C HIS A 115 9.01 3.70 -2.43
N PHE A 116 10.32 3.71 -2.13
CA PHE A 116 11.17 4.86 -2.42
C PHE A 116 11.49 4.87 -3.91
N SER A 117 11.41 6.04 -4.54
CA SER A 117 11.72 6.18 -5.96
C SER A 117 13.20 5.93 -6.24
N GLU A 118 13.53 5.60 -7.49
CA GLU A 118 14.92 5.47 -7.92
C GLU A 118 15.71 6.77 -7.77
N LYS A 119 15.02 7.90 -7.91
CA LYS A 119 15.61 9.24 -7.83
C LYS A 119 15.61 9.84 -6.42
N ASN A 120 15.27 9.05 -5.37
CA ASN A 120 15.26 9.60 -4.03
C ASN A 120 16.65 10.06 -3.57
N ILE A 121 16.70 11.21 -2.93
CA ILE A 121 17.94 11.81 -2.45
C ILE A 121 18.49 11.18 -1.17
N TYR A 122 17.72 10.29 -0.52
CA TYR A 122 18.02 9.69 0.78
C TYR A 122 18.78 8.37 0.70
N ALA A 123 19.09 7.88 -0.50
CA ALA A 123 19.68 6.55 -0.73
C ALA A 123 20.97 6.30 0.05
N PHE A 124 21.80 7.34 0.24
CA PHE A 124 23.09 7.26 0.93
C PHE A 124 22.98 6.98 2.43
N THR A 125 21.81 7.21 3.04
CA THR A 125 21.55 6.91 4.45
C THR A 125 21.51 5.40 4.74
N PHE A 126 21.27 4.59 3.72
CA PHE A 126 20.98 3.16 3.89
C PHE A 126 22.14 2.26 3.46
N LYS A 127 22.49 1.29 4.33
CA LYS A 127 23.49 0.26 4.03
C LYS A 127 22.95 -0.89 3.20
N LEU A 128 21.67 -1.24 3.37
CA LEU A 128 21.02 -2.33 2.67
C LEU A 128 19.91 -1.79 1.79
N GLN A 129 20.18 -1.76 0.49
CA GLN A 129 19.25 -1.38 -0.55
C GLN A 129 18.76 -2.65 -1.26
N LEU A 130 17.47 -2.78 -1.41
CA LEU A 130 16.82 -3.90 -2.08
C LEU A 130 16.10 -3.36 -3.34
N PRO A 131 16.73 -3.51 -4.54
CA PRO A 131 16.08 -3.11 -5.78
C PRO A 131 14.76 -3.86 -5.97
N TRP A 132 13.71 -3.13 -6.26
CA TRP A 132 12.36 -3.66 -6.34
C TRP A 132 11.64 -3.11 -7.56
N TRP A 133 10.94 -3.95 -8.29
CA TRP A 133 10.05 -3.48 -9.34
C TRP A 133 8.72 -3.02 -8.75
N ASN A 134 8.19 -1.92 -9.32
CA ASN A 134 6.79 -1.55 -9.18
C ASN A 134 6.14 -1.42 -10.56
N ILE A 135 4.83 -1.36 -10.63
CA ILE A 135 4.08 -1.15 -11.85
C ILE A 135 3.09 -0.04 -11.59
N TYR A 136 3.14 0.97 -12.44
CA TYR A 136 2.20 2.08 -12.46
C TYR A 136 1.39 2.04 -13.74
N ARG A 137 0.14 2.43 -13.67
CA ARG A 137 -0.70 2.70 -14.82
C ARG A 137 -1.32 4.08 -14.69
N GLU A 138 -1.05 4.93 -15.67
CA GLU A 138 -1.70 6.21 -15.83
C GLU A 138 -2.90 6.07 -16.77
N PHE A 139 -3.98 6.74 -16.44
CA PHE A 139 -5.17 6.83 -17.29
C PHE A 139 -5.96 8.12 -17.05
N GLY A 140 -6.70 8.55 -18.08
CA GLY A 140 -7.66 9.64 -17.98
C GLY A 140 -8.94 9.21 -17.23
N SER A 141 -9.71 10.18 -16.81
CA SER A 141 -11.03 9.92 -16.24
C SER A 141 -11.96 9.28 -17.28
N GLY A 142 -12.61 8.18 -16.91
CA GLY A 142 -13.54 7.45 -17.79
C GLY A 142 -12.88 6.67 -18.93
N GLU A 143 -11.54 6.46 -18.90
CA GLU A 143 -10.86 5.60 -19.87
C GLU A 143 -11.33 4.14 -19.71
N ASP A 144 -11.70 3.47 -20.81
CA ASP A 144 -11.94 2.03 -20.77
C ASP A 144 -10.63 1.29 -20.52
N VAL A 145 -10.54 0.71 -19.32
CA VAL A 145 -9.37 -0.02 -18.88
C VAL A 145 -9.04 -1.20 -19.79
N ALA A 146 -10.04 -1.81 -20.41
CA ALA A 146 -9.86 -2.96 -21.29
C ALA A 146 -9.00 -2.60 -22.53
N ASP A 147 -8.99 -1.36 -22.98
CA ASP A 147 -8.28 -0.97 -24.22
C ASP A 147 -6.78 -1.28 -24.17
N LYS A 148 -6.12 -1.04 -23.04
CA LYS A 148 -4.69 -1.30 -22.86
C LYS A 148 -4.39 -2.71 -22.32
N MET A 149 -5.39 -3.55 -22.06
CA MET A 149 -5.17 -4.93 -21.63
C MET A 149 -4.68 -5.82 -22.76
N LYS A 150 -3.84 -6.81 -22.45
CA LYS A 150 -3.44 -7.86 -23.42
C LYS A 150 -4.65 -8.70 -23.83
N ARG A 151 -4.63 -9.18 -25.08
CA ARG A 151 -5.74 -9.90 -25.73
C ARG A 151 -6.22 -11.10 -24.90
N ASP A 152 -5.30 -11.85 -24.31
CA ASP A 152 -5.65 -12.99 -23.46
C ASP A 152 -6.47 -12.57 -22.23
N LYS A 153 -6.15 -11.41 -21.63
CA LYS A 153 -6.90 -10.89 -20.48
C LYS A 153 -8.26 -10.32 -20.85
N LYS A 154 -8.36 -9.64 -22.00
CA LYS A 154 -9.66 -9.20 -22.54
C LYS A 154 -10.59 -10.40 -22.76
N ARG A 155 -10.10 -11.48 -23.36
CA ARG A 155 -10.87 -12.70 -23.57
C ARG A 155 -11.30 -13.33 -22.25
N GLN A 156 -10.40 -13.47 -21.28
CA GLN A 156 -10.70 -14.02 -19.96
C GLN A 156 -11.73 -13.18 -19.19
N LEU A 157 -11.64 -11.87 -19.29
CA LEU A 157 -12.60 -10.95 -18.69
C LEU A 157 -14.00 -11.16 -19.30
N LYS A 158 -14.10 -11.18 -20.63
CA LYS A 158 -15.36 -11.43 -21.35
C LYS A 158 -15.97 -12.77 -20.96
N GLN A 159 -15.19 -13.85 -20.98
CA GLN A 159 -15.64 -15.18 -20.59
C GLN A 159 -16.18 -15.22 -19.14
N SER A 160 -15.52 -14.52 -18.22
CA SER A 160 -15.96 -14.46 -16.83
C SER A 160 -17.34 -13.79 -16.69
N PHE A 161 -17.56 -12.68 -17.39
CA PHE A 161 -18.88 -12.02 -17.38
C PHE A 161 -19.96 -12.84 -18.08
N GLU A 162 -19.64 -13.50 -19.19
CA GLU A 162 -20.55 -14.43 -19.89
C GLU A 162 -20.91 -15.64 -19.00
N ALA A 163 -20.00 -16.07 -18.12
CA ALA A 163 -20.26 -17.12 -17.13
C ALA A 163 -21.13 -16.66 -15.95
N GLY A 164 -21.41 -15.35 -15.81
CA GLY A 164 -22.23 -14.80 -14.74
C GLY A 164 -21.43 -14.34 -13.51
N VAL A 165 -20.17 -13.96 -13.69
CA VAL A 165 -19.39 -13.30 -12.63
C VAL A 165 -19.88 -11.86 -12.45
N GLU A 166 -20.02 -11.43 -11.19
CA GLU A 166 -20.51 -10.11 -10.84
C GLU A 166 -19.45 -9.32 -10.04
N VAL A 167 -19.48 -7.99 -10.17
CA VAL A 167 -18.62 -7.05 -9.44
C VAL A 167 -19.44 -6.36 -8.35
N VAL A 168 -19.00 -6.45 -7.10
CA VAL A 168 -19.63 -5.83 -5.94
C VAL A 168 -18.80 -4.64 -5.49
N LEU A 169 -19.27 -3.43 -5.80
CA LEU A 169 -18.59 -2.17 -5.43
C LEU A 169 -18.90 -1.73 -4.01
N HIS A 170 -20.00 -2.17 -3.42
CA HIS A 170 -20.42 -1.83 -2.06
C HIS A 170 -20.68 -3.12 -1.28
N PRO A 171 -19.62 -3.85 -0.89
CA PRO A 171 -19.77 -5.11 -0.17
C PRO A 171 -20.32 -4.91 1.23
N THR A 172 -21.11 -5.88 1.69
CA THR A 172 -21.52 -5.97 3.09
C THR A 172 -20.37 -6.47 3.97
N ASP A 173 -20.51 -6.30 5.28
CA ASP A 173 -19.51 -6.79 6.23
C ASP A 173 -19.35 -8.32 6.15
N GLU A 174 -20.44 -9.07 5.93
CA GLU A 174 -20.44 -10.52 5.74
C GLU A 174 -19.64 -10.92 4.49
N GLN A 175 -19.80 -10.22 3.39
CA GLN A 175 -19.03 -10.45 2.17
C GLN A 175 -17.54 -10.14 2.38
N ILE A 176 -17.21 -9.10 3.15
CA ILE A 176 -15.82 -8.79 3.52
C ILE A 176 -15.24 -9.91 4.41
N VAL A 177 -16.01 -10.45 5.35
CA VAL A 177 -15.60 -11.61 6.17
C VAL A 177 -15.28 -12.83 5.29
N GLU A 178 -16.13 -13.12 4.31
CA GLU A 178 -15.91 -14.22 3.36
C GLU A 178 -14.61 -14.01 2.56
N TRP A 179 -14.40 -12.82 1.99
CA TRP A 179 -13.18 -12.49 1.28
C TRP A 179 -11.95 -12.53 2.19
N TYR A 180 -12.07 -12.05 3.43
CA TYR A 180 -10.95 -12.10 4.40
C TYR A 180 -10.50 -13.53 4.68
N ALA A 181 -11.39 -14.52 4.59
CA ALA A 181 -11.00 -15.93 4.69
C ALA A 181 -10.09 -16.35 3.53
N LEU A 182 -10.29 -15.82 2.31
CA LEU A 182 -9.39 -16.02 1.17
C LEU A 182 -8.02 -15.39 1.43
N LEU A 183 -8.00 -14.14 1.93
CA LEU A 183 -6.76 -13.46 2.34
C LEU A 183 -6.00 -14.27 3.37
N ARG A 184 -6.65 -14.75 4.43
CA ARG A 184 -6.00 -15.56 5.48
C ARG A 184 -5.37 -16.83 4.90
N ARG A 185 -6.05 -17.52 3.99
CA ARG A 185 -5.54 -18.72 3.33
C ARG A 185 -4.30 -18.40 2.50
N LEU A 186 -4.36 -17.33 1.70
CA LEU A 186 -3.25 -16.87 0.88
C LEU A 186 -2.04 -16.48 1.75
N TYR A 187 -2.24 -15.61 2.76
CA TYR A 187 -1.16 -15.05 3.57
C TYR A 187 -0.48 -16.10 4.47
N ARG A 188 -1.22 -17.11 4.93
CA ARG A 188 -0.64 -18.28 5.58
C ARG A 188 0.28 -19.05 4.62
N ARG A 189 -0.16 -19.30 3.38
CA ARG A 189 0.61 -20.03 2.36
C ARG A 189 1.90 -19.33 1.99
N ILE A 190 1.90 -18.00 1.89
CA ILE A 190 3.08 -17.20 1.53
C ILE A 190 3.90 -16.74 2.74
N HIS A 191 3.53 -17.18 3.96
CA HIS A 191 4.20 -16.83 5.22
C HIS A 191 4.39 -15.31 5.42
N ARG A 192 3.32 -14.54 5.18
CA ARG A 192 3.31 -13.09 5.36
C ARG A 192 2.31 -12.67 6.44
N PRO A 193 2.61 -11.63 7.22
CA PRO A 193 1.64 -11.06 8.15
C PRO A 193 0.45 -10.49 7.40
N LEU A 194 -0.73 -10.62 8.00
CA LEU A 194 -1.98 -10.03 7.52
C LEU A 194 -2.58 -9.20 8.65
N PRO A 195 -3.03 -7.95 8.38
CA PRO A 195 -3.82 -7.18 9.32
C PRO A 195 -5.10 -7.90 9.76
N SER A 196 -5.71 -7.41 10.84
CA SER A 196 -6.97 -7.97 11.34
C SER A 196 -8.13 -7.76 10.36
N LEU A 197 -9.19 -8.54 10.49
CA LEU A 197 -10.45 -8.30 9.77
C LEU A 197 -10.99 -6.89 10.04
N GLN A 198 -10.88 -6.42 11.30
CA GLN A 198 -11.39 -5.12 11.71
C GLN A 198 -10.74 -3.97 10.92
N LEU A 199 -9.46 -4.08 10.57
CA LEU A 199 -8.81 -3.08 9.72
C LEU A 199 -9.48 -2.99 8.34
N PHE A 200 -9.84 -4.11 7.72
CA PHE A 200 -10.50 -4.12 6.41
C PHE A 200 -11.95 -3.60 6.49
N LEU A 201 -12.68 -3.89 7.57
CA LEU A 201 -14.01 -3.34 7.80
C LEU A 201 -13.93 -1.81 7.93
N ARG A 202 -12.99 -1.29 8.76
CA ARG A 202 -12.76 0.16 8.88
C ARG A 202 -12.30 0.78 7.56
N LEU A 203 -11.43 0.11 6.81
CA LEU A 203 -10.99 0.57 5.49
C LEU A 203 -12.17 0.79 4.55
N ASN A 204 -13.11 -0.16 4.50
CA ASN A 204 -14.29 -0.06 3.63
C ASN A 204 -15.22 1.10 4.01
N GLN A 205 -15.19 1.53 5.28
CA GLN A 205 -15.98 2.64 5.81
C GLN A 205 -15.24 3.99 5.75
N SER A 206 -13.94 3.98 5.45
CA SER A 206 -13.11 5.19 5.43
C SER A 206 -13.23 5.95 4.10
N SER A 207 -12.96 7.26 4.15
CA SER A 207 -12.94 8.12 2.96
C SER A 207 -11.78 7.85 2.01
N ILE A 208 -10.74 7.13 2.47
CA ILE A 208 -9.53 6.82 1.71
C ILE A 208 -9.47 5.37 1.24
N GLY A 209 -10.46 4.55 1.60
CA GLY A 209 -10.45 3.12 1.34
C GLY A 209 -11.55 2.65 0.39
N LYS A 210 -11.27 1.59 -0.34
CA LYS A 210 -12.26 0.90 -1.17
C LYS A 210 -11.99 -0.59 -1.17
N ILE A 211 -13.04 -1.38 -0.90
CA ILE A 211 -13.03 -2.82 -1.13
C ILE A 211 -13.96 -3.13 -2.30
N ILE A 212 -13.46 -3.90 -3.26
CA ILE A 212 -14.20 -4.39 -4.42
C ILE A 212 -14.16 -5.90 -4.37
N LEU A 213 -15.31 -6.53 -4.38
CA LEU A 213 -15.42 -7.97 -4.37
C LEU A 213 -15.97 -8.50 -5.70
N ILE A 214 -15.63 -9.74 -5.99
CA ILE A 214 -16.09 -10.48 -7.17
C ILE A 214 -16.85 -11.69 -6.67
N THR A 215 -18.09 -11.82 -7.15
CA THR A 215 -18.97 -12.93 -6.80
C THR A 215 -19.28 -13.79 -8.01
N TYR A 216 -19.57 -15.06 -7.75
CA TYR A 216 -20.04 -16.02 -8.71
C TYR A 216 -21.02 -16.97 -8.02
N GLN A 217 -22.24 -17.08 -8.54
CA GLN A 217 -23.31 -17.87 -7.93
C GLN A 217 -23.54 -17.54 -6.45
N GLY A 218 -23.54 -16.25 -6.11
CA GLY A 218 -23.74 -15.74 -4.75
C GLY A 218 -22.55 -15.90 -3.78
N ARG A 219 -21.44 -16.52 -4.20
CA ARG A 219 -20.24 -16.75 -3.40
C ARG A 219 -19.16 -15.73 -3.76
N VAL A 220 -18.42 -15.23 -2.76
CA VAL A 220 -17.25 -14.39 -2.99
C VAL A 220 -16.07 -15.23 -3.48
N ILE A 221 -15.59 -14.95 -4.70
CA ILE A 221 -14.51 -15.70 -5.35
C ILE A 221 -13.20 -14.91 -5.45
N SER A 222 -13.26 -13.59 -5.34
CA SER A 222 -12.08 -12.72 -5.35
C SER A 222 -12.41 -11.36 -4.76
N GLY A 223 -11.38 -10.56 -4.52
CA GLY A 223 -11.53 -9.16 -4.15
C GLY A 223 -10.20 -8.46 -3.97
N SER A 224 -10.28 -7.14 -3.93
CA SER A 224 -9.16 -6.24 -3.66
C SER A 224 -9.55 -5.16 -2.66
N ALA A 225 -8.58 -4.80 -1.81
CA ALA A 225 -8.64 -3.63 -0.95
C ALA A 225 -7.65 -2.59 -1.46
N MET A 226 -8.10 -1.38 -1.64
CA MET A 226 -7.36 -0.27 -2.21
C MET A 226 -7.39 0.94 -1.29
N PHE A 227 -6.37 1.78 -1.43
CA PHE A 227 -6.40 3.17 -0.98
C PHE A 227 -6.53 4.11 -2.16
N HIS A 228 -7.09 5.28 -1.92
CA HIS A 228 -7.10 6.37 -2.89
C HIS A 228 -6.85 7.72 -2.21
N SER A 229 -6.27 8.64 -2.95
CA SER A 229 -5.94 9.98 -2.49
C SER A 229 -6.67 11.08 -3.28
N SER A 230 -7.86 10.77 -3.79
CA SER A 230 -8.64 11.69 -4.64
C SER A 230 -8.96 13.05 -4.01
N HIS A 231 -8.76 13.18 -2.69
CA HIS A 231 -8.97 14.43 -1.95
C HIS A 231 -7.68 15.19 -1.63
N LEU A 232 -6.50 14.59 -1.89
CA LEU A 232 -5.21 15.15 -1.45
C LEU A 232 -4.55 16.08 -2.46
N THR A 233 -4.92 15.98 -3.73
CA THR A 233 -4.41 16.87 -4.77
C THR A 233 -5.50 17.19 -5.79
N PRO A 234 -5.76 18.48 -6.11
CA PRO A 234 -6.83 18.89 -7.04
C PRO A 234 -6.67 18.34 -8.45
N HIS A 235 -5.47 17.86 -8.83
CA HIS A 235 -5.14 17.56 -10.22
C HIS A 235 -4.64 16.12 -10.47
N SER A 236 -4.50 15.27 -9.43
CA SER A 236 -4.08 13.88 -9.64
C SER A 236 -4.60 12.97 -8.54
N SER A 237 -5.45 12.04 -8.93
CA SER A 237 -5.88 10.95 -8.04
C SER A 237 -4.86 9.82 -8.08
N PHE A 238 -4.50 9.31 -6.90
CA PHE A 238 -3.65 8.13 -6.77
C PHE A 238 -4.47 6.99 -6.19
N PHE A 239 -4.34 5.80 -6.79
CA PHE A 239 -4.97 4.58 -6.34
C PHE A 239 -3.89 3.54 -6.04
N TYR A 240 -4.00 2.85 -4.90
CA TYR A 240 -3.01 1.89 -4.41
C TYR A 240 -3.65 0.53 -4.21
N ASP A 241 -3.25 -0.48 -4.99
CA ASP A 241 -3.74 -1.87 -4.89
C ASP A 241 -3.06 -2.61 -3.72
N TRP A 242 -3.63 -2.48 -2.54
CA TRP A 242 -2.95 -2.87 -1.30
C TRP A 242 -3.02 -4.37 -0.98
N TYR A 243 -4.21 -4.94 -0.98
CA TYR A 243 -4.43 -6.37 -0.73
C TYR A 243 -5.35 -6.98 -1.77
N ARG A 244 -4.99 -8.19 -2.22
CA ARG A 244 -5.80 -8.94 -3.17
C ARG A 244 -5.75 -10.42 -2.86
N ALA A 245 -6.90 -11.11 -2.97
CA ALA A 245 -6.96 -12.56 -2.91
C ALA A 245 -8.10 -13.08 -3.79
N SER A 246 -7.88 -14.27 -4.33
CA SER A 246 -8.86 -15.04 -5.10
C SER A 246 -8.90 -16.47 -4.60
N ILE A 247 -9.96 -17.19 -4.90
CA ILE A 247 -10.03 -18.64 -4.72
C ILE A 247 -8.89 -19.32 -5.49
N ALA A 248 -8.49 -20.50 -5.02
CA ALA A 248 -7.49 -21.34 -5.69
C ALA A 248 -8.13 -22.38 -6.63
N GLU A 249 -9.44 -22.54 -6.55
CA GLU A 249 -10.22 -23.47 -7.36
C GLU A 249 -10.30 -22.96 -8.80
N ASP A 250 -10.11 -23.85 -9.77
CA ASP A 250 -10.34 -23.57 -11.18
C ASP A 250 -11.82 -23.77 -11.49
N ILE A 251 -12.46 -22.77 -12.04
CA ILE A 251 -13.83 -22.80 -12.54
C ILE A 251 -13.77 -22.50 -14.03
N GLU A 252 -14.31 -23.37 -14.85
CA GLU A 252 -14.30 -23.20 -16.30
C GLU A 252 -14.91 -21.87 -16.73
N GLY A 253 -14.20 -21.13 -17.55
CA GLY A 253 -14.65 -19.81 -18.05
C GLY A 253 -14.58 -18.68 -17.02
N VAL A 254 -14.21 -18.92 -15.76
CA VAL A 254 -14.16 -17.93 -14.68
C VAL A 254 -12.73 -17.62 -14.27
N TYR A 255 -12.33 -16.36 -14.38
CA TYR A 255 -10.98 -15.89 -14.07
C TYR A 255 -10.98 -14.81 -12.96
N PRO A 256 -11.15 -15.19 -11.68
CA PRO A 256 -11.43 -14.25 -10.60
C PRO A 256 -10.40 -13.14 -10.44
N SER A 257 -9.09 -13.49 -10.54
CA SER A 257 -8.00 -12.52 -10.43
C SER A 257 -7.99 -11.51 -11.58
N VAL A 258 -8.45 -11.91 -12.78
CA VAL A 258 -8.54 -11.00 -13.94
C VAL A 258 -9.66 -9.99 -13.72
N VAL A 259 -10.84 -10.46 -13.32
CA VAL A 259 -11.98 -9.58 -13.05
C VAL A 259 -11.66 -8.63 -11.91
N SER A 260 -11.09 -9.12 -10.79
CA SER A 260 -10.73 -8.28 -9.65
C SER A 260 -9.68 -7.22 -9.99
N THR A 261 -8.70 -7.54 -10.86
CA THR A 261 -7.70 -6.54 -11.29
C THR A 261 -8.30 -5.49 -12.21
N TRP A 262 -9.11 -5.93 -13.17
CA TRP A 262 -9.82 -5.02 -14.06
C TRP A 262 -10.77 -4.10 -13.28
N SER A 263 -11.57 -4.65 -12.37
CA SER A 263 -12.53 -3.87 -11.57
C SER A 263 -11.86 -2.80 -10.72
N ALA A 264 -10.68 -3.10 -10.14
CA ALA A 264 -9.92 -2.12 -9.38
C ALA A 264 -9.42 -0.96 -10.26
N LEU A 265 -8.92 -1.27 -11.45
CA LEU A 265 -8.48 -0.28 -12.43
C LEU A 265 -9.66 0.53 -13.00
N GLN A 266 -10.78 -0.13 -13.30
CA GLN A 266 -11.98 0.52 -13.83
C GLN A 266 -12.57 1.46 -12.78
N TYR A 267 -12.64 1.03 -11.51
CA TYR A 267 -13.04 1.90 -10.41
C TYR A 267 -12.17 3.16 -10.33
N ALA A 268 -10.85 3.01 -10.47
CA ALA A 268 -9.94 4.15 -10.44
C ALA A 268 -10.18 5.11 -11.63
N SER A 269 -10.38 4.56 -12.84
CA SER A 269 -10.72 5.36 -14.02
C SER A 269 -12.03 6.11 -13.85
N ASP A 270 -13.08 5.46 -13.35
CA ASP A 270 -14.41 6.02 -13.17
C ASP A 270 -14.46 7.08 -12.05
N ASN A 271 -13.49 7.05 -11.12
CA ASN A 271 -13.39 7.99 -9.99
C ASN A 271 -12.27 9.03 -10.16
N GLY A 272 -12.11 9.53 -11.36
CA GLY A 272 -11.24 10.67 -11.67
C GLY A 272 -9.97 10.31 -12.43
N GLY A 273 -9.66 9.04 -12.64
CA GLY A 273 -8.44 8.63 -13.35
C GLY A 273 -7.16 8.89 -12.52
N GLY A 274 -6.06 9.15 -13.23
CA GLY A 274 -4.78 9.47 -12.62
C GLY A 274 -3.82 8.29 -12.57
N LEU A 275 -3.15 8.05 -11.43
CA LEU A 275 -2.13 7.03 -11.29
C LEU A 275 -2.61 5.85 -10.44
N PHE A 276 -2.55 4.65 -11.00
CA PHE A 276 -2.78 3.41 -10.28
C PHE A 276 -1.45 2.71 -9.97
N ASP A 277 -1.17 2.53 -8.70
CA ASP A 277 0.00 1.86 -8.17
C ASP A 277 -0.37 0.42 -7.78
N PHE A 278 0.23 -0.56 -8.45
CA PHE A 278 0.05 -1.98 -8.13
C PHE A 278 0.77 -2.43 -6.85
N MET A 279 1.38 -1.53 -6.09
CA MET A 279 2.04 -1.78 -4.80
C MET A 279 3.10 -2.89 -4.82
N GLY A 280 3.92 -2.84 -5.85
CA GLY A 280 5.09 -3.69 -6.00
C GLY A 280 4.92 -4.85 -6.96
N ALA A 281 6.01 -5.15 -7.66
CA ALA A 281 6.11 -6.16 -8.69
C ALA A 281 7.31 -7.12 -8.48
N GLY A 282 7.77 -7.23 -7.23
CA GLY A 282 8.78 -8.19 -6.81
C GLY A 282 10.23 -7.73 -7.01
N PRO A 283 11.19 -8.56 -6.58
CA PRO A 283 12.62 -8.25 -6.72
C PRO A 283 13.05 -8.23 -8.19
N GLN A 284 14.04 -7.39 -8.49
CA GLN A 284 14.49 -7.19 -9.87
C GLN A 284 15.22 -8.42 -10.47
N ASN A 285 15.93 -9.14 -9.63
CA ASN A 285 16.83 -10.23 -10.04
C ASN A 285 16.17 -11.62 -10.09
N LYS A 286 14.84 -11.69 -10.02
CA LYS A 286 14.13 -12.97 -10.03
C LYS A 286 12.91 -12.93 -10.96
N PRO A 287 12.58 -14.03 -11.66
CA PRO A 287 11.28 -14.21 -12.28
C PRO A 287 10.17 -14.05 -11.25
N TYR A 288 9.09 -13.39 -11.61
CA TYR A 288 7.98 -13.15 -10.70
C TYR A 288 6.65 -13.10 -11.44
N GLY A 289 5.91 -14.21 -11.43
CA GLY A 289 4.67 -14.38 -12.19
C GLY A 289 3.59 -13.33 -11.87
N VAL A 290 3.57 -12.76 -10.66
CA VAL A 290 2.65 -11.66 -10.32
C VAL A 290 2.99 -10.40 -11.12
N ARG A 291 4.28 -10.11 -11.35
CA ARG A 291 4.72 -9.00 -12.20
C ARG A 291 4.24 -9.19 -13.64
N ASP A 292 4.47 -10.39 -14.18
CA ASP A 292 4.08 -10.72 -15.56
C ASP A 292 2.56 -10.65 -15.73
N PHE A 293 1.81 -11.06 -14.72
CA PHE A 293 0.36 -10.91 -14.68
C PHE A 293 -0.06 -9.44 -14.66
N LYS A 294 0.49 -8.60 -13.78
CA LYS A 294 0.15 -7.17 -13.65
C LYS A 294 0.44 -6.39 -14.93
N LEU A 295 1.57 -6.66 -15.59
CA LEU A 295 1.95 -6.02 -16.87
C LEU A 295 0.93 -6.26 -18.00
N LYS A 296 0.12 -7.31 -17.91
CA LYS A 296 -0.91 -7.61 -18.91
C LYS A 296 -2.12 -6.65 -18.84
N PHE A 297 -2.17 -5.79 -17.84
CA PHE A 297 -3.22 -4.78 -17.67
C PHE A 297 -2.80 -3.37 -18.12
N GLY A 298 -1.70 -3.23 -18.86
CA GLY A 298 -1.28 -1.96 -19.49
C GLY A 298 -0.45 -1.05 -18.60
N GLY A 299 0.12 -1.57 -17.51
CA GLY A 299 1.02 -0.79 -16.66
C GLY A 299 2.45 -0.73 -17.17
N THR A 300 3.20 0.25 -16.69
CA THR A 300 4.62 0.48 -16.95
C THR A 300 5.47 0.04 -15.77
N LEU A 301 6.53 -0.70 -16.04
CA LEU A 301 7.49 -1.16 -15.03
C LEU A 301 8.39 -0.01 -14.60
N THR A 302 8.56 0.16 -13.30
CA THR A 302 9.32 1.26 -12.71
C THR A 302 10.26 0.73 -11.63
N ASN A 303 11.47 1.29 -11.56
CA ASN A 303 12.43 1.00 -10.51
C ASN A 303 12.01 1.68 -9.21
N GLU A 304 11.99 0.90 -8.15
CA GLU A 304 11.86 1.38 -6.77
C GLU A 304 12.89 0.72 -5.87
N TYR A 305 13.01 1.23 -4.66
CA TYR A 305 13.89 0.66 -3.65
C TYR A 305 13.11 0.39 -2.37
N ARG A 306 13.54 -0.67 -1.70
CA ARG A 306 13.26 -0.94 -0.29
C ARG A 306 14.58 -0.84 0.47
N TYR A 307 14.54 -0.15 1.59
CA TYR A 307 15.69 -0.03 2.47
C TYR A 307 15.36 -0.74 3.77
N ARG A 308 16.24 -1.62 4.20
CA ARG A 308 16.03 -2.37 5.44
C ARG A 308 17.22 -2.19 6.39
N LYS A 309 16.91 -2.00 7.67
CA LYS A 309 17.90 -1.98 8.73
C LYS A 309 17.45 -2.90 9.86
N TYR A 310 18.27 -3.87 10.18
CA TYR A 310 18.10 -4.70 11.37
C TYR A 310 18.49 -3.92 12.62
N LEU A 311 17.73 -4.12 13.72
CA LEU A 311 17.81 -3.32 14.95
C LEU A 311 18.39 -4.12 16.13
N LEU A 312 19.07 -5.20 15.83
CA LEU A 312 19.73 -6.08 16.81
C LEU A 312 20.86 -5.36 17.55
#